data_85d7f1a635d078b2314ceed037d7c24a
#
_entry.id   85d7f1a635d078b2314ceed037d7c24a
#
_cell.length_a   1.000
_cell.length_b   1.000
_cell.length_c   1.000
_cell.angle_alpha   90.00
_cell.angle_beta   90.00
_cell.angle_gamma   90.00
#
_symmetry.space_group_name_H-M   'P 1'
#
loop_
_entity.id
_entity.type
_entity.pdbx_description
1 polymer ?
#
loop_
_entity_poly.entity_id
_entity_poly.type
_entity_poly.pdbx_seq_one_letter_code
_entity_poly.pdbx_strand_id
1 'polypeptide(L)'
;MKTRYSLFAGLCLMLGAAPVVQAQPGSLDPTFNTTGYQIQPVNTGDGAQKILVQDDQKVLLIGFSFDANYVAHTIVKRFLPDGSVDAAFGDNGTASYVVSFEADTYSAILTPAGKILLAGTTDDYQSQQILLIQLNEDGSKDLAFGDQGVVVQSIGLVTENGHDNAYDVALDAAGNIVICGSSYDENFVPRPIVSRFSPAGVLDTTFGVDGVATIPVNAVGSNAFKGVVIQPDGKIVASGYFGNTELWYVMLVVRFNTDGTLDPSFGDAGIVKYNYSNVDDEGEDLKLTPDGSILVCGISATASYNYSALLVKFSPAGALDLSFGSEGVVFEDLGTFDFASNLAVMPDGGIVMTGTSGSAPPSINFGIAAWKYTASGTPDMTFGTGGVSLPVIPTYGAMIYAMGVQADGKILVGGQARTSSNQNYFLLARLENDFSIGVPELSGNTAAMVFPNPATASSTLSMQISETVQPDAQISLYAADGRLVFTSQAGGMQRDAQRIIFQLPVDLAPGIYQLAIQQQGTRRSASLLVTH
;
A
#
# COMPACT_ATOMS: atom_id res chain seq x y z
N MET A 1 69.98 -49.31 7.92
CA MET A 1 69.19 -48.40 7.08
C MET A 1 67.71 -48.64 7.38
N LYS A 2 67.09 -47.74 8.15
CA LYS A 2 65.63 -47.78 8.45
C LYS A 2 65.00 -46.55 7.83
N THR A 3 64.24 -46.76 6.76
CA THR A 3 63.48 -45.70 6.01
C THR A 3 62.22 -45.42 6.82
N ARG A 4 62.04 -44.14 7.22
CA ARG A 4 60.80 -43.60 7.84
C ARG A 4 59.91 -43.06 6.75
N TYR A 5 58.72 -43.60 6.61
CA TYR A 5 57.65 -43.00 5.81
C TYR A 5 56.82 -42.05 6.68
N SER A 6 56.79 -40.77 6.36
CA SER A 6 55.90 -39.77 6.96
C SER A 6 54.57 -39.77 6.20
N LEU A 7 53.51 -40.16 6.89
CA LEU A 7 52.14 -40.00 6.40
C LEU A 7 51.69 -38.54 6.62
N PHE A 8 51.48 -37.81 5.55
CA PHE A 8 50.76 -36.52 5.59
C PHE A 8 49.27 -36.82 5.51
N ALA A 9 48.54 -36.66 6.61
CA ALA A 9 47.09 -36.68 6.64
C ALA A 9 46.59 -35.27 6.25
N GLY A 10 46.09 -35.12 5.02
CA GLY A 10 45.41 -33.92 4.56
C GLY A 10 44.01 -33.83 5.20
N LEU A 11 43.80 -32.88 6.10
CA LEU A 11 42.49 -32.56 6.66
C LEU A 11 41.71 -31.71 5.63
N CYS A 12 40.85 -32.33 4.81
CA CYS A 12 39.88 -31.62 4.02
C CYS A 12 38.80 -31.02 4.96
N LEU A 13 38.88 -29.72 5.22
CA LEU A 13 37.76 -28.98 5.81
C LEU A 13 36.65 -28.92 4.72
N MET A 14 35.65 -29.76 4.84
CA MET A 14 34.38 -29.53 4.16
C MET A 14 33.68 -28.37 4.86
N LEU A 15 33.78 -27.17 4.31
CA LEU A 15 32.85 -26.07 4.59
C LEU A 15 31.48 -26.50 4.04
N GLY A 16 30.67 -27.11 4.92
CA GLY A 16 29.27 -27.31 4.64
C GLY A 16 28.61 -25.93 4.50
N ALA A 17 28.21 -25.58 3.30
CA ALA A 17 27.27 -24.48 3.10
C ALA A 17 26.02 -24.83 3.92
N ALA A 18 25.77 -24.09 5.00
CA ALA A 18 24.49 -24.17 5.69
C ALA A 18 23.41 -23.88 4.65
N PRO A 19 22.32 -24.68 4.57
CA PRO A 19 21.21 -24.33 3.70
C PRO A 19 20.74 -22.94 4.11
N VAL A 20 20.71 -22.01 3.17
CA VAL A 20 19.99 -20.74 3.35
C VAL A 20 18.53 -21.14 3.47
N VAL A 21 18.01 -21.17 4.69
CA VAL A 21 16.58 -21.33 4.93
C VAL A 21 15.97 -20.05 4.40
N GLN A 22 15.35 -20.13 3.23
CA GLN A 22 14.56 -19.03 2.70
C GLN A 22 13.43 -18.77 3.69
N ALA A 23 13.30 -17.53 4.17
CA ALA A 23 12.23 -17.19 5.09
C ALA A 23 10.88 -17.42 4.39
N GLN A 24 9.91 -17.96 5.10
CA GLN A 24 8.60 -18.26 4.54
C GLN A 24 7.86 -16.95 4.21
N PRO A 25 7.16 -16.85 3.07
CA PRO A 25 6.30 -15.72 2.77
C PRO A 25 5.34 -15.42 3.92
N GLY A 26 5.21 -14.16 4.29
CA GLY A 26 4.46 -13.71 5.47
C GLY A 26 5.28 -13.67 6.77
N SER A 27 6.47 -14.29 6.85
CA SER A 27 7.35 -14.13 8.01
C SER A 27 8.03 -12.76 8.02
N LEU A 28 8.50 -12.31 9.19
CA LEU A 28 9.39 -11.14 9.28
C LEU A 28 10.66 -11.38 8.46
N ASP A 29 11.05 -10.36 7.68
CA ASP A 29 12.27 -10.42 6.87
C ASP A 29 13.52 -10.13 7.72
N PRO A 30 14.36 -11.13 8.03
CA PRO A 30 15.52 -10.96 8.91
C PRO A 30 16.61 -10.05 8.29
N THR A 31 16.53 -9.73 7.00
CA THR A 31 17.46 -8.79 6.35
C THR A 31 17.09 -7.33 6.60
N PHE A 32 15.88 -7.06 7.11
CA PHE A 32 15.43 -5.75 7.50
C PHE A 32 15.76 -5.50 8.97
N ASN A 33 16.68 -4.56 9.22
CA ASN A 33 17.17 -4.25 10.58
C ASN A 33 17.56 -5.49 11.42
N THR A 34 18.03 -6.54 10.77
CA THR A 34 18.44 -7.82 11.39
C THR A 34 17.34 -8.58 12.17
N THR A 35 16.20 -7.96 12.44
CA THR A 35 15.08 -8.51 13.21
C THR A 35 13.77 -8.59 12.41
N GLY A 36 13.71 -7.92 11.25
CA GLY A 36 12.50 -7.76 10.45
C GLY A 36 11.63 -6.57 10.86
N TYR A 37 12.01 -5.83 11.89
CA TYR A 37 11.24 -4.66 12.36
C TYR A 37 12.12 -3.59 13.02
N GLN A 38 11.55 -2.39 13.13
CA GLN A 38 12.04 -1.25 13.88
C GLN A 38 10.97 -0.75 14.84
N ILE A 39 11.37 -0.43 16.08
CA ILE A 39 10.55 0.34 17.04
C ILE A 39 11.32 1.61 17.36
N GLN A 40 10.74 2.74 17.00
CA GLN A 40 11.42 4.03 17.02
C GLN A 40 10.67 5.03 17.91
N PRO A 41 11.15 5.31 19.11
CA PRO A 41 10.61 6.40 19.91
C PRO A 41 10.92 7.74 19.26
N VAL A 42 9.96 8.65 19.26
CA VAL A 42 10.16 10.08 18.97
C VAL A 42 9.86 10.88 20.24
N ASN A 43 8.65 10.70 20.77
CA ASN A 43 8.20 11.30 22.03
C ASN A 43 7.39 10.29 22.88
N THR A 44 6.24 10.69 23.42
CA THR A 44 5.48 9.88 24.38
C THR A 44 4.21 9.23 23.80
N GLY A 45 3.80 9.59 22.60
CA GLY A 45 2.58 9.08 21.97
C GLY A 45 2.73 9.11 20.47
N ASP A 46 3.47 8.12 19.95
CA ASP A 46 3.82 8.07 18.53
C ASP A 46 2.87 7.15 17.77
N GLY A 47 2.50 7.52 16.54
CA GLY A 47 1.66 6.70 15.67
C GLY A 47 1.96 6.90 14.19
N ALA A 48 2.36 5.83 13.49
CA ALA A 48 2.48 5.85 12.04
C ALA A 48 1.11 5.61 11.39
N GLN A 49 0.82 6.39 10.36
CA GLN A 49 -0.45 6.36 9.62
C GLN A 49 -0.26 6.01 8.14
N LYS A 50 0.93 6.29 7.57
CA LYS A 50 1.21 6.02 6.16
C LYS A 50 2.65 5.58 5.95
N ILE A 51 2.83 4.69 4.97
CA ILE A 51 4.13 4.32 4.43
C ILE A 51 4.17 4.72 2.96
N LEU A 52 5.27 5.37 2.55
CA LEU A 52 5.59 5.57 1.14
C LEU A 52 6.93 4.90 0.84
N VAL A 53 7.02 4.28 -0.32
CA VAL A 53 8.28 3.72 -0.84
C VAL A 53 8.73 4.61 -1.98
N GLN A 54 9.94 5.17 -1.87
CA GLN A 54 10.54 6.00 -2.91
C GLN A 54 11.14 5.13 -4.03
N ASP A 55 11.42 5.72 -5.18
CA ASP A 55 11.98 4.99 -6.34
C ASP A 55 13.32 4.30 -6.02
N ASP A 56 14.12 4.89 -5.12
CA ASP A 56 15.37 4.33 -4.61
C ASP A 56 15.15 3.28 -3.48
N GLN A 57 13.91 2.86 -3.26
CA GLN A 57 13.45 1.90 -2.26
C GLN A 57 13.62 2.37 -0.81
N LYS A 58 13.94 3.63 -0.56
CA LYS A 58 13.86 4.21 0.78
C LYS A 58 12.41 4.26 1.23
N VAL A 59 12.22 4.13 2.53
CA VAL A 59 10.91 4.03 3.16
C VAL A 59 10.65 5.29 3.99
N LEU A 60 9.57 5.99 3.69
CA LEU A 60 9.05 7.06 4.49
C LEU A 60 7.94 6.53 5.38
N LEU A 61 8.08 6.70 6.69
CA LEU A 61 7.09 6.38 7.70
C LEU A 61 6.52 7.71 8.24
N ILE A 62 5.23 7.93 8.01
CA ILE A 62 4.55 9.21 8.24
C ILE A 62 3.50 9.03 9.33
N GLY A 63 3.35 10.02 10.19
CA GLY A 63 2.35 10.03 11.24
C GLY A 63 2.50 11.21 12.18
N PHE A 64 2.20 10.99 13.45
CA PHE A 64 2.21 12.02 14.48
C PHE A 64 2.96 11.57 15.73
N SER A 65 3.33 12.54 16.56
CA SER A 65 3.96 12.31 17.87
C SER A 65 3.57 13.44 18.82
N PHE A 66 3.26 13.14 20.06
CA PHE A 66 2.94 14.14 21.08
C PHE A 66 4.18 14.43 21.94
N ASP A 67 4.53 15.70 22.07
CA ASP A 67 5.59 16.11 22.98
C ASP A 67 5.13 16.07 24.46
N ALA A 68 6.04 16.45 25.38
CA ALA A 68 5.75 16.46 26.82
C ALA A 68 4.67 17.48 27.24
N ASN A 69 4.29 18.40 26.38
CA ASN A 69 3.23 19.39 26.57
C ASN A 69 1.94 18.99 25.86
N TYR A 70 1.88 17.75 25.32
CA TYR A 70 0.77 17.24 24.51
C TYR A 70 0.53 18.01 23.22
N VAL A 71 1.58 18.68 22.67
CA VAL A 71 1.53 19.29 21.34
C VAL A 71 1.78 18.21 20.30
N ALA A 72 0.89 18.09 19.33
CA ALA A 72 1.04 17.15 18.22
C ALA A 72 2.05 17.68 17.19
N HIS A 73 2.95 16.81 16.80
CA HIS A 73 3.92 17.04 15.73
C HIS A 73 3.60 16.12 14.57
N THR A 74 3.48 16.66 13.36
CA THR A 74 3.58 15.84 12.14
C THR A 74 5.00 15.31 12.01
N ILE A 75 5.14 13.99 11.90
CA ILE A 75 6.44 13.31 11.83
C ILE A 75 6.57 12.57 10.51
N VAL A 76 7.72 12.75 9.86
CA VAL A 76 8.17 11.90 8.74
C VAL A 76 9.53 11.34 9.08
N LYS A 77 9.65 10.02 9.15
CA LYS A 77 10.94 9.32 9.32
C LYS A 77 11.32 8.64 8.03
N ARG A 78 12.61 8.71 7.66
CA ARG A 78 13.09 7.97 6.49
C ARG A 78 14.06 6.87 6.87
N PHE A 79 13.87 5.72 6.22
CA PHE A 79 14.70 4.53 6.39
C PHE A 79 15.31 4.14 5.06
N LEU A 80 16.52 3.58 5.11
CA LEU A 80 17.17 2.94 3.98
C LEU A 80 16.47 1.60 3.64
N PRO A 81 16.71 1.01 2.47
CA PRO A 81 16.05 -0.25 2.08
C PRO A 81 16.31 -1.43 3.03
N ASP A 82 17.39 -1.40 3.80
CA ASP A 82 17.71 -2.40 4.81
C ASP A 82 17.04 -2.17 6.17
N GLY A 83 16.23 -1.11 6.29
CA GLY A 83 15.53 -0.73 7.52
C GLY A 83 16.34 0.13 8.48
N SER A 84 17.60 0.46 8.20
CA SER A 84 18.37 1.42 8.99
C SER A 84 17.86 2.84 8.77
N VAL A 85 18.02 3.73 9.75
CA VAL A 85 17.61 5.13 9.64
C VAL A 85 18.47 5.86 8.61
N ASP A 86 17.85 6.59 7.67
CA ASP A 86 18.56 7.47 6.73
C ASP A 86 18.86 8.81 7.38
N ALA A 87 20.04 8.94 8.01
CA ALA A 87 20.46 10.15 8.71
C ALA A 87 20.59 11.40 7.82
N ALA A 88 20.53 11.26 6.50
CA ALA A 88 20.57 12.38 5.56
C ALA A 88 19.20 13.08 5.39
N PHE A 89 18.13 12.54 5.98
CA PHE A 89 16.79 13.12 5.90
C PHE A 89 16.46 13.93 7.15
N GLY A 90 16.03 15.18 6.95
CA GLY A 90 15.65 16.06 8.06
C GLY A 90 16.75 16.20 9.12
N ASP A 91 16.38 16.04 10.38
CA ASP A 91 17.33 15.96 11.49
C ASP A 91 17.53 14.49 11.88
N ASN A 92 18.69 13.93 11.51
CA ASN A 92 19.06 12.54 11.81
C ASN A 92 17.97 11.50 11.43
N GLY A 93 17.40 11.64 10.24
CA GLY A 93 16.39 10.73 9.69
C GLY A 93 14.95 11.10 10.01
N THR A 94 14.71 12.27 10.61
CA THR A 94 13.37 12.71 11.02
C THR A 94 13.12 14.16 10.58
N ALA A 95 12.00 14.39 9.91
CA ALA A 95 11.41 15.71 9.74
C ALA A 95 10.21 15.84 10.70
N SER A 96 10.17 16.94 11.46
CA SER A 96 9.17 17.19 12.49
C SER A 96 8.62 18.60 12.36
N TYR A 97 7.29 18.73 12.32
CA TYR A 97 6.63 20.02 12.13
C TYR A 97 5.45 20.17 13.10
N VAL A 98 5.39 21.34 13.71
CA VAL A 98 4.23 21.82 14.45
C VAL A 98 3.52 22.85 13.57
N VAL A 99 2.22 22.69 13.35
CA VAL A 99 1.39 23.66 12.61
C VAL A 99 0.47 24.41 13.56
N SER A 100 -0.13 23.68 14.51
CA SER A 100 -0.97 24.24 15.57
C SER A 100 -0.87 23.34 16.81
N PHE A 101 -1.79 23.46 17.75
CA PHE A 101 -1.80 22.64 18.96
C PHE A 101 -1.98 21.14 18.65
N GLU A 102 -2.92 20.81 17.75
CA GLU A 102 -3.10 19.46 17.20
C GLU A 102 -2.93 19.50 15.68
N ALA A 103 -2.10 18.61 15.16
CA ALA A 103 -1.89 18.43 13.73
C ALA A 103 -1.67 16.95 13.44
N ASP A 104 -2.73 16.27 13.05
CA ASP A 104 -2.71 14.86 12.72
C ASP A 104 -2.57 14.67 11.20
N THR A 105 -1.58 13.88 10.80
CA THR A 105 -1.41 13.47 9.41
C THR A 105 -1.91 12.05 9.23
N TYR A 106 -2.93 11.87 8.40
CA TYR A 106 -3.55 10.57 8.15
C TYR A 106 -3.07 9.91 6.87
N SER A 107 -2.72 10.69 5.86
CA SER A 107 -2.28 10.16 4.57
C SER A 107 -1.17 11.00 3.95
N ALA A 108 -0.48 10.40 2.99
CA ALA A 108 0.55 11.05 2.22
C ALA A 108 0.73 10.38 0.86
N ILE A 109 1.27 11.12 -0.11
CA ILE A 109 1.59 10.64 -1.44
C ILE A 109 2.89 11.26 -1.94
N LEU A 110 3.65 10.53 -2.76
CA LEU A 110 4.75 11.08 -3.53
C LEU A 110 4.21 11.78 -4.77
N THR A 111 4.63 13.01 -5.00
CA THR A 111 4.30 13.70 -6.25
C THR A 111 5.21 13.21 -7.39
N PRO A 112 4.84 13.39 -8.66
CA PRO A 112 5.71 13.06 -9.79
C PRO A 112 7.07 13.79 -9.78
N ALA A 113 7.18 14.88 -9.02
CA ALA A 113 8.43 15.62 -8.82
C ALA A 113 9.26 15.11 -7.63
N GLY A 114 8.90 13.97 -7.02
CA GLY A 114 9.59 13.39 -5.87
C GLY A 114 9.33 14.11 -4.54
N LYS A 115 8.42 15.10 -4.50
CA LYS A 115 8.04 15.76 -3.25
C LYS A 115 7.08 14.89 -2.44
N ILE A 116 7.04 15.12 -1.13
CA ILE A 116 6.17 14.39 -0.20
C ILE A 116 5.01 15.32 0.16
N LEU A 117 3.80 14.97 -0.27
CA LEU A 117 2.57 15.67 0.07
C LEU A 117 1.86 14.93 1.19
N LEU A 118 1.64 15.60 2.31
CA LEU A 118 0.95 15.10 3.50
C LEU A 118 -0.45 15.70 3.55
N ALA A 119 -1.43 14.92 4.00
CA ALA A 119 -2.80 15.36 4.22
C ALA A 119 -3.31 14.93 5.60
N GLY A 120 -4.09 15.78 6.22
CA GLY A 120 -4.61 15.53 7.56
C GLY A 120 -5.50 16.65 8.07
N THR A 121 -5.47 16.84 9.37
CA THR A 121 -6.30 17.80 10.09
C THR A 121 -5.44 18.59 11.06
N THR A 122 -5.76 19.85 11.23
CA THR A 122 -5.20 20.69 12.29
C THR A 122 -6.32 21.29 13.13
N ASP A 123 -6.09 21.47 14.42
CA ASP A 123 -7.05 22.04 15.37
C ASP A 123 -6.44 23.24 16.10
N ASP A 124 -7.14 24.37 16.13
CA ASP A 124 -6.76 25.60 16.83
C ASP A 124 -7.55 25.84 18.12
N TYR A 125 -8.18 24.80 18.68
CA TYR A 125 -9.15 24.82 19.79
C TYR A 125 -10.54 25.43 19.46
N GLN A 126 -10.73 25.94 18.28
CA GLN A 126 -12.01 26.51 17.84
C GLN A 126 -12.61 25.75 16.67
N SER A 127 -11.74 25.23 15.80
CA SER A 127 -12.15 24.50 14.61
C SER A 127 -11.09 23.52 14.12
N GLN A 128 -11.53 22.40 13.61
CA GLN A 128 -10.67 21.51 12.82
C GLN A 128 -10.70 21.95 11.36
N GLN A 129 -9.53 21.97 10.74
CA GLN A 129 -9.37 22.42 9.36
C GLN A 129 -8.52 21.41 8.58
N ILE A 130 -8.73 21.34 7.28
CA ILE A 130 -7.87 20.57 6.37
C ILE A 130 -6.44 21.07 6.48
N LEU A 131 -5.51 20.15 6.67
CA LEU A 131 -4.07 20.38 6.67
C LEU A 131 -3.45 19.71 5.46
N LEU A 132 -2.69 20.48 4.65
CA LEU A 132 -1.77 19.93 3.66
C LEU A 132 -0.37 20.47 3.94
N ILE A 133 0.64 19.62 3.89
CA ILE A 133 2.06 20.00 4.00
C ILE A 133 2.80 19.40 2.81
N GLN A 134 3.59 20.21 2.10
CA GLN A 134 4.46 19.68 1.06
C GLN A 134 5.92 19.80 1.48
N LEU A 135 6.65 18.67 1.40
CA LEU A 135 8.07 18.61 1.70
C LEU A 135 8.87 18.29 0.44
N ASN A 136 10.09 18.78 0.41
CA ASN A 136 11.11 18.36 -0.53
C ASN A 136 11.60 16.93 -0.20
N GLU A 137 12.35 16.33 -1.10
CA GLU A 137 12.91 14.98 -0.94
C GLU A 137 13.81 14.82 0.31
N ASP A 138 14.45 15.91 0.75
CA ASP A 138 15.32 15.93 1.94
C ASP A 138 14.55 16.09 3.25
N GLY A 139 13.24 16.25 3.21
CA GLY A 139 12.37 16.47 4.36
C GLY A 139 12.17 17.94 4.72
N SER A 140 12.82 18.91 4.07
CA SER A 140 12.56 20.33 4.28
C SER A 140 11.19 20.74 3.69
N LYS A 141 10.54 21.79 4.23
CA LYS A 141 9.30 22.31 3.66
C LYS A 141 9.52 22.86 2.25
N ASP A 142 8.61 22.59 1.33
CA ASP A 142 8.57 23.26 0.03
C ASP A 142 7.93 24.65 0.16
N LEU A 143 8.75 25.67 0.32
CA LEU A 143 8.29 27.03 0.57
C LEU A 143 7.45 27.65 -0.58
N ALA A 144 7.40 27.01 -1.74
CA ALA A 144 6.56 27.43 -2.86
C ALA A 144 5.11 26.90 -2.80
N PHE A 145 4.85 25.97 -1.87
CA PHE A 145 3.52 25.38 -1.68
C PHE A 145 2.77 26.12 -0.57
N GLY A 146 1.52 26.53 -0.83
CA GLY A 146 0.67 27.20 0.14
C GLY A 146 1.36 28.42 0.81
N ASP A 147 1.22 28.50 2.13
CA ASP A 147 1.99 29.46 2.94
C ASP A 147 3.20 28.76 3.58
N GLN A 148 4.39 29.04 3.06
CA GLN A 148 5.66 28.47 3.55
C GLN A 148 5.65 26.93 3.68
N GLY A 149 5.05 26.24 2.72
CA GLY A 149 4.98 24.78 2.66
C GLY A 149 3.75 24.17 3.32
N VAL A 150 2.79 24.99 3.75
CA VAL A 150 1.61 24.55 4.51
C VAL A 150 0.33 25.17 3.92
N VAL A 151 -0.73 24.41 3.87
CA VAL A 151 -2.10 24.86 3.63
C VAL A 151 -2.94 24.49 4.85
N VAL A 152 -3.61 25.47 5.43
CA VAL A 152 -4.67 25.29 6.43
C VAL A 152 -5.94 25.87 5.82
N GLN A 153 -6.95 25.03 5.59
CA GLN A 153 -8.12 25.39 4.84
C GLN A 153 -9.40 24.87 5.49
N SER A 154 -10.30 25.78 5.87
CA SER A 154 -11.69 25.40 6.11
C SER A 154 -12.41 25.27 4.77
N ILE A 155 -13.18 24.21 4.57
CA ILE A 155 -13.92 23.96 3.34
C ILE A 155 -15.40 24.39 3.43
N GLY A 156 -15.79 25.02 4.51
CA GLY A 156 -16.92 25.93 4.58
C GLY A 156 -18.33 25.34 4.63
N LEU A 157 -18.53 24.07 4.99
CA LEU A 157 -19.88 23.60 5.31
C LEU A 157 -20.41 24.26 6.58
N VAL A 158 -19.51 24.64 7.52
CA VAL A 158 -19.77 25.52 8.68
C VAL A 158 -18.61 26.48 8.82
N THR A 159 -18.88 27.78 9.00
CA THR A 159 -17.83 28.81 9.10
C THR A 159 -17.28 29.03 10.50
N GLU A 160 -18.00 28.60 11.54
CA GLU A 160 -17.58 28.67 12.93
C GLU A 160 -17.75 27.31 13.60
N ASN A 161 -16.73 26.86 14.34
CA ASN A 161 -16.66 25.52 14.94
C ASN A 161 -16.78 24.37 13.92
N GLY A 162 -16.24 24.58 12.69
CA GLY A 162 -16.19 23.57 11.66
C GLY A 162 -15.26 22.41 12.07
N HIS A 163 -15.59 21.19 11.61
CA HIS A 163 -14.73 20.01 11.81
C HIS A 163 -14.48 19.41 10.41
N ASP A 164 -13.38 19.84 9.80
CA ASP A 164 -12.96 19.40 8.46
C ASP A 164 -11.78 18.44 8.58
N ASN A 165 -11.93 17.22 8.08
CA ASN A 165 -10.92 16.18 8.14
C ASN A 165 -10.54 15.71 6.74
N ALA A 166 -9.24 15.53 6.48
CA ALA A 166 -8.71 14.85 5.29
C ALA A 166 -8.09 13.52 5.70
N TYR A 167 -8.76 12.42 5.37
CA TYR A 167 -8.31 11.08 5.73
C TYR A 167 -7.44 10.43 4.66
N ASP A 168 -7.63 10.79 3.38
CA ASP A 168 -6.78 10.27 2.30
C ASP A 168 -6.57 11.32 1.21
N VAL A 169 -5.53 11.11 0.38
CA VAL A 169 -5.12 12.02 -0.68
C VAL A 169 -4.68 11.28 -1.94
N ALA A 170 -5.10 11.79 -3.10
CA ALA A 170 -4.68 11.33 -4.41
C ALA A 170 -4.30 12.52 -5.31
N LEU A 171 -3.62 12.26 -6.42
CA LEU A 171 -3.37 13.26 -7.46
C LEU A 171 -4.14 12.89 -8.74
N ASP A 172 -4.76 13.86 -9.37
CA ASP A 172 -5.29 13.67 -10.71
C ASP A 172 -4.19 13.79 -11.79
N ALA A 173 -4.52 13.52 -13.04
CA ALA A 173 -3.55 13.54 -14.14
C ALA A 173 -2.96 14.94 -14.40
N ALA A 174 -3.59 16.01 -13.93
CA ALA A 174 -3.08 17.39 -14.02
C ALA A 174 -2.19 17.76 -12.80
N GLY A 175 -2.06 16.85 -11.82
CA GLY A 175 -1.35 17.07 -10.58
C GLY A 175 -2.18 17.84 -9.53
N ASN A 176 -3.49 18.01 -9.74
CA ASN A 176 -4.33 18.56 -8.70
C ASN A 176 -4.46 17.59 -7.55
N ILE A 177 -4.52 18.14 -6.34
CA ILE A 177 -4.60 17.38 -5.10
C ILE A 177 -6.09 17.13 -4.82
N VAL A 178 -6.47 15.87 -4.73
CA VAL A 178 -7.81 15.43 -4.37
C VAL A 178 -7.75 14.78 -2.99
N ILE A 179 -8.46 15.36 -2.03
CA ILE A 179 -8.57 14.79 -0.68
C ILE A 179 -9.98 14.21 -0.48
N CYS A 180 -10.09 13.25 0.41
CA CYS A 180 -11.38 12.80 0.93
C CYS A 180 -11.41 12.80 2.45
N GLY A 181 -12.61 12.88 3.03
CA GLY A 181 -12.75 12.90 4.47
C GLY A 181 -14.17 13.20 4.92
N SER A 182 -14.30 14.04 5.93
CA SER A 182 -15.58 14.51 6.46
C SER A 182 -15.55 15.99 6.80
N SER A 183 -16.72 16.64 6.72
CA SER A 183 -16.93 18.00 7.20
C SER A 183 -18.30 18.07 7.88
N TYR A 184 -18.42 18.81 8.97
CA TYR A 184 -19.70 18.96 9.65
C TYR A 184 -20.57 19.99 8.96
N ASP A 185 -21.87 19.69 8.84
CA ASP A 185 -22.85 20.65 8.40
C ASP A 185 -23.35 21.56 9.55
N GLU A 186 -24.24 22.49 9.24
CA GLU A 186 -24.84 23.44 10.19
C GLU A 186 -25.61 22.78 11.37
N ASN A 187 -25.93 21.49 11.25
CA ASN A 187 -26.58 20.69 12.29
C ASN A 187 -25.59 19.79 13.04
N PHE A 188 -24.28 20.00 12.85
CA PHE A 188 -23.20 19.16 13.38
C PHE A 188 -23.27 17.69 12.94
N VAL A 189 -23.82 17.44 11.74
CA VAL A 189 -23.83 16.11 11.13
C VAL A 189 -22.60 16.00 10.22
N PRO A 190 -21.69 15.02 10.45
CA PRO A 190 -20.56 14.82 9.56
C PRO A 190 -21.05 14.36 8.18
N ARG A 191 -20.58 15.04 7.14
CA ARG A 191 -20.82 14.72 5.74
C ARG A 191 -19.54 14.17 5.12
N PRO A 192 -19.62 13.08 4.36
CA PRO A 192 -18.47 12.60 3.61
C PRO A 192 -18.19 13.60 2.47
N ILE A 193 -16.94 14.00 2.33
CA ILE A 193 -16.52 15.02 1.38
C ILE A 193 -15.37 14.58 0.50
N VAL A 194 -15.32 15.12 -0.70
CA VAL A 194 -14.13 15.17 -1.56
C VAL A 194 -13.88 16.63 -1.92
N SER A 195 -12.63 17.08 -1.79
CA SER A 195 -12.24 18.44 -2.19
C SER A 195 -11.02 18.40 -3.10
N ARG A 196 -10.93 19.39 -4.00
CA ARG A 196 -9.82 19.50 -4.94
C ARG A 196 -9.05 20.79 -4.73
N PHE A 197 -7.71 20.67 -4.75
CA PHE A 197 -6.79 21.79 -4.68
C PHE A 197 -5.88 21.77 -5.92
N SER A 198 -5.43 22.96 -6.33
CA SER A 198 -4.39 23.06 -7.35
C SER A 198 -3.06 22.43 -6.86
N PRO A 199 -2.08 22.17 -7.75
CA PRO A 199 -0.75 21.71 -7.35
C PRO A 199 -0.01 22.68 -6.40
N ALA A 200 -0.43 23.94 -6.33
CA ALA A 200 0.11 24.94 -5.40
C ALA A 200 -0.64 24.99 -4.05
N GLY A 201 -1.62 24.11 -3.81
CA GLY A 201 -2.40 24.07 -2.57
C GLY A 201 -3.55 25.06 -2.48
N VAL A 202 -4.00 25.64 -3.60
CA VAL A 202 -5.16 26.56 -3.63
C VAL A 202 -6.43 25.76 -3.87
N LEU A 203 -7.46 25.95 -3.03
CA LEU A 203 -8.77 25.30 -3.19
C LEU A 203 -9.38 25.63 -4.55
N ASP A 204 -9.79 24.62 -5.30
CA ASP A 204 -10.46 24.78 -6.58
C ASP A 204 -11.96 24.95 -6.38
N THR A 205 -12.42 26.17 -6.27
CA THR A 205 -13.83 26.51 -6.05
C THR A 205 -14.75 26.14 -7.21
N THR A 206 -14.22 25.69 -8.35
CA THR A 206 -15.02 25.22 -9.50
C THR A 206 -15.37 23.73 -9.39
N PHE A 207 -14.77 23.02 -8.42
CA PHE A 207 -15.03 21.61 -8.17
C PHE A 207 -16.23 21.46 -7.22
N GLY A 208 -17.22 20.68 -7.63
CA GLY A 208 -18.44 20.47 -6.84
C GLY A 208 -19.19 21.77 -6.57
N VAL A 209 -19.45 22.06 -5.31
CA VAL A 209 -20.01 23.35 -4.84
C VAL A 209 -18.95 24.02 -3.98
N ASP A 210 -18.45 25.16 -4.43
CA ASP A 210 -17.43 25.96 -3.71
C ASP A 210 -16.17 25.16 -3.30
N GLY A 211 -15.76 24.19 -4.13
CA GLY A 211 -14.58 23.35 -3.91
C GLY A 211 -14.85 22.01 -3.22
N VAL A 212 -16.12 21.68 -2.95
CA VAL A 212 -16.54 20.49 -2.20
C VAL A 212 -17.55 19.68 -2.98
N ALA A 213 -17.29 18.38 -3.14
CA ALA A 213 -18.23 17.36 -3.56
C ALA A 213 -18.68 16.55 -2.35
N THR A 214 -19.96 16.31 -2.21
CA THR A 214 -20.56 15.54 -1.09
C THR A 214 -21.80 14.79 -1.58
N ILE A 215 -22.38 13.97 -0.72
CA ILE A 215 -23.61 13.25 -0.98
C ILE A 215 -24.71 13.67 0.00
N PRO A 216 -25.98 13.47 -0.35
CA PRO A 216 -27.07 13.61 0.61
C PRO A 216 -26.90 12.61 1.75
N VAL A 217 -26.93 13.08 3.01
CA VAL A 217 -26.89 12.25 4.21
C VAL A 217 -28.16 12.46 5.03
N ASN A 218 -28.53 11.43 5.81
CA ASN A 218 -29.58 11.56 6.81
C ASN A 218 -29.05 12.33 8.03
N ALA A 219 -29.93 12.95 8.78
CA ALA A 219 -29.59 13.79 9.92
C ALA A 219 -29.10 12.99 11.16
N VAL A 220 -28.78 11.72 11.02
CA VAL A 220 -28.32 10.84 12.11
C VAL A 220 -27.13 10.01 11.64
N GLY A 221 -26.18 9.79 12.56
CA GLY A 221 -25.00 8.96 12.34
C GLY A 221 -23.77 9.74 11.87
N SER A 222 -22.62 9.11 12.00
CA SER A 222 -21.35 9.59 11.46
C SER A 222 -21.19 9.13 10.02
N ASN A 223 -20.59 9.98 9.18
CA ASN A 223 -20.37 9.69 7.77
C ASN A 223 -19.00 10.22 7.36
N ALA A 224 -18.20 9.42 6.69
CA ALA A 224 -16.91 9.85 6.18
C ALA A 224 -16.48 9.03 4.97
N PHE A 225 -15.65 9.62 4.11
CA PHE A 225 -14.80 8.86 3.21
C PHE A 225 -13.44 8.65 3.88
N LYS A 226 -12.91 7.43 3.77
CA LYS A 226 -11.62 6.99 4.34
C LYS A 226 -10.55 6.80 3.29
N GLY A 227 -10.93 6.49 2.08
CA GLY A 227 -10.02 6.28 0.97
C GLY A 227 -10.50 6.92 -0.32
N VAL A 228 -9.56 7.35 -1.18
CA VAL A 228 -9.85 7.95 -2.48
C VAL A 228 -8.87 7.47 -3.55
N VAL A 229 -9.40 7.18 -4.76
CA VAL A 229 -8.60 6.86 -5.94
C VAL A 229 -9.14 7.61 -7.16
N ILE A 230 -8.24 7.91 -8.11
CA ILE A 230 -8.58 8.52 -9.38
C ILE A 230 -8.56 7.44 -10.46
N GLN A 231 -9.65 7.29 -11.19
CA GLN A 231 -9.74 6.36 -12.33
C GLN A 231 -8.98 6.91 -13.55
N PRO A 232 -8.59 6.06 -14.52
CA PRO A 232 -7.87 6.52 -15.71
C PRO A 232 -8.63 7.56 -16.56
N ASP A 233 -9.96 7.62 -16.46
CA ASP A 233 -10.81 8.62 -17.12
C ASP A 233 -10.97 9.92 -16.30
N GLY A 234 -10.28 10.01 -15.15
CA GLY A 234 -10.29 11.15 -14.25
C GLY A 234 -11.45 11.18 -13.26
N LYS A 235 -12.35 10.21 -13.29
CA LYS A 235 -13.40 10.09 -12.28
C LYS A 235 -12.80 9.73 -10.91
N ILE A 236 -13.47 10.17 -9.87
CA ILE A 236 -13.02 10.02 -8.49
C ILE A 236 -13.89 8.97 -7.81
N VAL A 237 -13.28 7.93 -7.25
CA VAL A 237 -13.96 6.94 -6.41
C VAL A 237 -13.50 7.11 -4.98
N ALA A 238 -14.46 7.26 -4.07
CA ALA A 238 -14.20 7.34 -2.63
C ALA A 238 -14.95 6.24 -1.89
N SER A 239 -14.33 5.68 -0.86
CA SER A 239 -14.94 4.69 0.04
C SER A 239 -14.89 5.12 1.49
N GLY A 240 -15.78 4.58 2.30
CA GLY A 240 -15.85 4.86 3.71
C GLY A 240 -17.09 4.24 4.35
N TYR A 241 -17.74 4.99 5.21
CA TYR A 241 -18.94 4.54 5.90
C TYR A 241 -20.05 5.57 5.91
N PHE A 242 -21.28 5.09 6.02
CA PHE A 242 -22.50 5.86 6.07
C PHE A 242 -23.38 5.38 7.23
N GLY A 243 -23.67 6.29 8.18
CA GLY A 243 -24.58 6.00 9.29
C GLY A 243 -26.03 5.87 8.80
N ASN A 244 -26.68 4.78 9.16
CA ASN A 244 -28.10 4.58 8.87
C ASN A 244 -28.99 5.08 10.03
N THR A 245 -30.30 5.01 9.87
CA THR A 245 -31.29 5.48 10.87
C THR A 245 -31.33 4.61 12.13
N GLU A 246 -30.71 3.44 12.12
CA GLU A 246 -30.63 2.50 13.25
C GLU A 246 -29.33 2.65 14.05
N LEU A 247 -28.51 3.68 13.72
CA LEU A 247 -27.19 3.96 14.31
C LEU A 247 -26.10 2.94 13.95
N TRP A 248 -26.29 2.17 12.87
CA TRP A 248 -25.30 1.28 12.31
C TRP A 248 -24.61 1.91 11.09
N TYR A 249 -23.40 1.48 10.81
CA TYR A 249 -22.66 1.90 9.63
C TYR A 249 -22.83 0.89 8.50
N VAL A 250 -22.91 1.40 7.28
CA VAL A 250 -22.83 0.59 6.06
C VAL A 250 -21.64 1.06 5.25
N MET A 251 -20.94 0.13 4.60
CA MET A 251 -19.86 0.48 3.69
C MET A 251 -20.39 1.36 2.57
N LEU A 252 -19.71 2.47 2.34
CA LEU A 252 -20.06 3.46 1.34
C LEU A 252 -19.02 3.47 0.23
N VAL A 253 -19.45 3.40 -1.03
CA VAL A 253 -18.59 3.66 -2.20
C VAL A 253 -19.31 4.64 -3.12
N VAL A 254 -18.65 5.73 -3.48
CA VAL A 254 -19.23 6.80 -4.28
C VAL A 254 -18.32 7.12 -5.45
N ARG A 255 -18.90 7.38 -6.62
CA ARG A 255 -18.16 7.88 -7.76
C ARG A 255 -18.61 9.27 -8.15
N PHE A 256 -17.63 10.17 -8.28
CA PHE A 256 -17.81 11.52 -8.78
C PHE A 256 -17.19 11.65 -10.19
N ASN A 257 -17.77 12.51 -11.00
CA ASN A 257 -17.18 13.00 -12.24
C ASN A 257 -15.97 13.91 -11.94
N THR A 258 -15.23 14.26 -12.96
CA THR A 258 -14.04 15.14 -12.86
C THR A 258 -14.34 16.54 -12.35
N ASP A 259 -15.59 16.98 -12.40
CA ASP A 259 -16.07 18.27 -11.89
C ASP A 259 -16.64 18.21 -10.46
N GLY A 260 -16.63 17.03 -9.82
CA GLY A 260 -17.19 16.83 -8.48
C GLY A 260 -18.69 16.52 -8.42
N THR A 261 -19.38 16.47 -9.55
CA THR A 261 -20.78 15.99 -9.59
C THR A 261 -20.85 14.47 -9.44
N LEU A 262 -21.93 13.94 -8.86
CA LEU A 262 -22.14 12.49 -8.81
C LEU A 262 -22.22 11.90 -10.23
N ASP A 263 -21.60 10.73 -10.42
CA ASP A 263 -21.71 9.99 -11.68
C ASP A 263 -22.94 9.07 -11.69
N PRO A 264 -24.03 9.40 -12.38
CA PRO A 264 -25.26 8.62 -12.32
C PRO A 264 -25.17 7.23 -12.96
N SER A 265 -24.06 6.92 -13.64
CA SER A 265 -23.80 5.60 -14.24
C SER A 265 -23.20 4.60 -13.26
N PHE A 266 -22.94 5.00 -12.01
CA PHE A 266 -22.31 4.16 -10.99
C PHE A 266 -23.33 3.84 -9.88
N GLY A 267 -23.50 2.56 -9.56
CA GLY A 267 -24.39 2.12 -8.50
C GLY A 267 -25.81 2.68 -8.63
N ASP A 268 -26.34 3.18 -7.52
CA ASP A 268 -27.59 3.93 -7.50
C ASP A 268 -27.31 5.45 -7.57
N ALA A 269 -27.39 6.02 -8.75
CA ALA A 269 -27.16 7.44 -9.02
C ALA A 269 -25.82 7.98 -8.45
N GLY A 270 -24.74 7.21 -8.57
CA GLY A 270 -23.39 7.57 -8.11
C GLY A 270 -22.99 6.93 -6.78
N ILE A 271 -23.87 6.20 -6.12
CA ILE A 271 -23.70 5.73 -4.75
C ILE A 271 -23.91 4.22 -4.66
N VAL A 272 -23.02 3.54 -3.94
CA VAL A 272 -23.18 2.16 -3.49
C VAL A 272 -23.16 2.15 -1.97
N LYS A 273 -24.20 1.58 -1.36
CA LYS A 273 -24.28 1.28 0.06
C LYS A 273 -24.30 -0.22 0.22
N TYR A 274 -23.29 -0.78 0.84
CA TYR A 274 -23.14 -2.21 1.00
C TYR A 274 -23.20 -2.58 2.49
N ASN A 275 -24.08 -3.50 2.83
CA ASN A 275 -24.31 -3.98 4.18
C ASN A 275 -24.17 -5.51 4.17
N TYR A 276 -23.10 -6.01 4.78
CA TYR A 276 -22.79 -7.43 4.87
C TYR A 276 -23.37 -8.06 6.14
N SER A 277 -23.08 -7.43 7.30
CA SER A 277 -23.38 -8.01 8.61
C SER A 277 -24.75 -7.64 9.17
N ASN A 278 -25.40 -6.59 8.63
CA ASN A 278 -26.56 -5.90 9.21
C ASN A 278 -26.27 -5.23 10.58
N VAL A 279 -25.00 -4.99 10.87
CA VAL A 279 -24.50 -4.19 12.01
C VAL A 279 -23.58 -3.12 11.43
N ASP A 280 -22.30 -3.07 11.82
CA ASP A 280 -21.36 -2.09 11.30
C ASP A 280 -20.50 -2.71 10.19
N ASP A 281 -20.52 -2.10 9.00
CA ASP A 281 -19.65 -2.41 7.89
C ASP A 281 -18.98 -1.11 7.41
N GLU A 282 -17.67 -1.01 7.52
CA GLU A 282 -16.93 0.20 7.18
C GLU A 282 -15.87 -0.10 6.12
N GLY A 283 -15.70 0.80 5.16
CA GLY A 283 -14.60 0.75 4.20
C GLY A 283 -13.45 1.65 4.67
N GLU A 284 -12.25 1.08 4.80
CA GLU A 284 -11.06 1.79 5.30
C GLU A 284 -10.10 2.19 4.17
N ASP A 285 -9.85 1.32 3.21
CA ASP A 285 -9.00 1.61 2.05
C ASP A 285 -9.60 1.02 0.78
N LEU A 286 -9.28 1.61 -0.39
CA LEU A 286 -9.71 1.10 -1.67
C LEU A 286 -8.59 1.13 -2.70
N LYS A 287 -8.66 0.18 -3.65
CA LYS A 287 -7.75 0.13 -4.80
C LYS A 287 -8.51 -0.26 -6.06
N LEU A 288 -7.99 0.21 -7.19
CA LEU A 288 -8.45 -0.24 -8.50
C LEU A 288 -7.64 -1.47 -8.93
N THR A 289 -8.32 -2.45 -9.48
CA THR A 289 -7.69 -3.55 -10.21
C THR A 289 -7.39 -3.13 -11.65
N PRO A 290 -6.50 -3.84 -12.38
CA PRO A 290 -6.16 -3.49 -13.77
C PRO A 290 -7.34 -3.49 -14.74
N ASP A 291 -8.41 -4.22 -14.45
CA ASP A 291 -9.67 -4.23 -15.22
C ASP A 291 -10.64 -3.10 -14.83
N GLY A 292 -10.24 -2.22 -13.90
CA GLY A 292 -11.03 -1.11 -13.41
C GLY A 292 -12.06 -1.48 -12.33
N SER A 293 -12.07 -2.74 -11.86
CA SER A 293 -12.89 -3.12 -10.70
C SER A 293 -12.36 -2.44 -9.44
N ILE A 294 -13.23 -2.28 -8.45
CA ILE A 294 -12.94 -1.58 -7.20
C ILE A 294 -12.90 -2.60 -6.07
N LEU A 295 -11.76 -2.68 -5.40
CA LEU A 295 -11.61 -3.44 -4.16
C LEU A 295 -11.70 -2.46 -2.98
N VAL A 296 -12.46 -2.83 -1.95
CA VAL A 296 -12.57 -2.07 -0.70
C VAL A 296 -12.30 -3.03 0.44
N CYS A 297 -11.31 -2.72 1.28
CA CYS A 297 -11.11 -3.44 2.53
C CYS A 297 -11.63 -2.62 3.72
N GLY A 298 -11.87 -3.30 4.83
CA GLY A 298 -12.31 -2.65 6.03
C GLY A 298 -12.73 -3.65 7.10
N ILE A 299 -13.77 -3.30 7.83
CA ILE A 299 -14.28 -4.09 8.95
C ILE A 299 -15.77 -4.43 8.77
N SER A 300 -16.16 -5.53 9.38
CA SER A 300 -17.56 -5.91 9.57
C SER A 300 -17.77 -6.36 11.02
N ALA A 301 -18.78 -5.83 11.68
CA ALA A 301 -19.08 -6.18 13.06
C ALA A 301 -20.23 -7.19 13.15
N THR A 302 -20.14 -8.09 14.12
CA THR A 302 -21.28 -8.90 14.54
C THR A 302 -22.10 -8.19 15.61
N ALA A 303 -23.33 -8.65 15.86
CA ALA A 303 -24.20 -8.13 16.93
C ALA A 303 -23.57 -8.20 18.34
N SER A 304 -22.48 -8.97 18.49
CA SER A 304 -21.72 -9.06 19.75
C SER A 304 -20.50 -8.14 19.79
N TYR A 305 -20.39 -7.19 18.84
CA TYR A 305 -19.22 -6.32 18.66
C TYR A 305 -17.91 -7.09 18.46
N ASN A 306 -17.99 -8.24 17.80
CA ASN A 306 -16.83 -8.92 17.27
C ASN A 306 -16.56 -8.36 15.87
N TYR A 307 -15.37 -7.81 15.65
CA TYR A 307 -14.98 -7.18 14.39
C TYR A 307 -14.15 -8.16 13.58
N SER A 308 -14.49 -8.29 12.32
CA SER A 308 -13.81 -9.17 11.35
C SER A 308 -13.32 -8.36 10.16
N ALA A 309 -12.21 -8.76 9.57
CA ALA A 309 -11.69 -8.09 8.39
C ALA A 309 -12.54 -8.43 7.16
N LEU A 310 -12.87 -7.42 6.38
CA LEU A 310 -13.74 -7.51 5.21
C LEU A 310 -13.01 -7.03 3.95
N LEU A 311 -13.18 -7.74 2.83
CA LEU A 311 -12.76 -7.31 1.51
C LEU A 311 -13.90 -7.55 0.53
N VAL A 312 -14.31 -6.49 -0.16
CA VAL A 312 -15.43 -6.51 -1.12
C VAL A 312 -14.93 -6.08 -2.48
N LYS A 313 -15.38 -6.76 -3.54
CA LYS A 313 -15.09 -6.37 -4.92
C LYS A 313 -16.33 -5.91 -5.64
N PHE A 314 -16.23 -4.73 -6.24
CA PHE A 314 -17.25 -4.15 -7.11
C PHE A 314 -16.74 -4.07 -8.55
N SER A 315 -17.64 -4.26 -9.50
CA SER A 315 -17.36 -3.98 -10.92
C SER A 315 -17.07 -2.49 -11.15
N PRO A 316 -16.52 -2.10 -12.30
CA PRO A 316 -16.32 -0.69 -12.65
C PRO A 316 -17.61 0.16 -12.62
N ALA A 317 -18.78 -0.47 -12.68
CA ALA A 317 -20.09 0.19 -12.60
C ALA A 317 -20.68 0.22 -11.16
N GLY A 318 -19.96 -0.29 -10.17
CA GLY A 318 -20.42 -0.33 -8.77
C GLY A 318 -21.32 -1.51 -8.40
N ALA A 319 -21.53 -2.48 -9.30
CA ALA A 319 -22.24 -3.72 -8.96
C ALA A 319 -21.29 -4.69 -8.22
N LEU A 320 -21.80 -5.41 -7.22
CA LEU A 320 -21.05 -6.45 -6.52
C LEU A 320 -20.57 -7.54 -7.50
N ASP A 321 -19.28 -7.88 -7.48
CA ASP A 321 -18.69 -8.94 -8.31
C ASP A 321 -18.88 -10.31 -7.62
N LEU A 322 -19.99 -10.98 -7.89
CA LEU A 322 -20.34 -12.26 -7.27
C LEU A 322 -19.36 -13.41 -7.59
N SER A 323 -18.43 -13.22 -8.53
CA SER A 323 -17.40 -14.21 -8.85
C SER A 323 -16.17 -14.13 -7.93
N PHE A 324 -16.07 -13.06 -7.11
CA PHE A 324 -14.96 -12.81 -6.21
C PHE A 324 -15.23 -13.43 -4.84
N GLY A 325 -14.27 -14.15 -4.29
CA GLY A 325 -14.36 -14.75 -2.96
C GLY A 325 -15.60 -15.64 -2.80
N SER A 326 -16.39 -15.35 -1.78
CA SER A 326 -17.71 -15.95 -1.57
C SER A 326 -18.78 -14.89 -1.87
N GLU A 327 -19.41 -14.99 -3.05
CA GLU A 327 -20.49 -14.09 -3.47
C GLU A 327 -20.11 -12.60 -3.45
N GLY A 328 -18.88 -12.27 -3.84
CA GLY A 328 -18.37 -10.91 -3.93
C GLY A 328 -17.53 -10.45 -2.74
N VAL A 329 -17.33 -11.31 -1.75
CA VAL A 329 -16.76 -10.97 -0.46
C VAL A 329 -15.70 -11.98 -0.03
N VAL A 330 -14.66 -11.47 0.64
CA VAL A 330 -13.79 -12.23 1.53
C VAL A 330 -14.03 -11.71 2.95
N PHE A 331 -14.26 -12.62 3.88
CA PHE A 331 -14.53 -12.33 5.28
C PHE A 331 -13.58 -13.16 6.15
N GLU A 332 -12.81 -12.48 7.01
CA GLU A 332 -11.79 -13.10 7.86
C GLU A 332 -12.09 -12.83 9.33
N ASP A 333 -12.36 -13.91 10.05
CA ASP A 333 -12.59 -13.91 11.50
C ASP A 333 -11.53 -14.80 12.16
N LEU A 334 -10.48 -14.19 12.70
CA LEU A 334 -9.39 -14.88 13.39
C LEU A 334 -9.64 -14.99 14.91
N GLY A 335 -10.75 -14.43 15.38
CA GLY A 335 -11.14 -14.61 16.77
C GLY A 335 -11.95 -13.51 17.42
N THR A 336 -11.53 -12.23 17.48
CA THR A 336 -12.29 -11.21 18.22
C THR A 336 -12.18 -9.80 17.70
N PHE A 337 -11.01 -9.38 17.22
CA PHE A 337 -10.81 -8.05 16.67
C PHE A 337 -9.87 -8.16 15.48
N ASP A 338 -10.42 -8.17 14.27
CA ASP A 338 -9.67 -8.22 13.04
C ASP A 338 -10.02 -7.00 12.21
N PHE A 339 -9.05 -6.08 12.06
CA PHE A 339 -9.22 -4.83 11.35
C PHE A 339 -8.33 -4.84 10.10
N ALA A 340 -8.91 -4.80 8.90
CA ALA A 340 -8.16 -4.55 7.68
C ALA A 340 -8.14 -3.04 7.43
N SER A 341 -6.96 -2.43 7.59
CA SER A 341 -6.77 -0.97 7.46
C SER A 341 -6.20 -0.57 6.11
N ASN A 342 -5.54 -1.48 5.41
CA ASN A 342 -4.83 -1.18 4.18
C ASN A 342 -4.96 -2.29 3.15
N LEU A 343 -4.89 -1.89 1.88
CA LEU A 343 -5.07 -2.76 0.72
C LEU A 343 -4.03 -2.46 -0.35
N ALA A 344 -3.47 -3.50 -0.96
CA ALA A 344 -2.65 -3.39 -2.16
C ALA A 344 -3.08 -4.43 -3.20
N VAL A 345 -3.04 -4.04 -4.46
CA VAL A 345 -3.12 -4.94 -5.61
C VAL A 345 -1.70 -5.14 -6.12
N MET A 346 -1.26 -6.39 -6.11
CA MET A 346 0.08 -6.77 -6.54
C MET A 346 0.17 -6.82 -8.07
N PRO A 347 1.36 -6.66 -8.67
CA PRO A 347 1.52 -6.71 -10.13
C PRO A 347 1.07 -8.02 -10.79
N ASP A 348 1.03 -9.12 -10.03
CA ASP A 348 0.51 -10.42 -10.50
C ASP A 348 -1.02 -10.51 -10.40
N GLY A 349 -1.67 -9.47 -9.93
CA GLY A 349 -3.10 -9.41 -9.64
C GLY A 349 -3.47 -9.97 -8.25
N GLY A 350 -2.49 -10.47 -7.49
CA GLY A 350 -2.71 -10.86 -6.10
C GLY A 350 -3.14 -9.66 -5.24
N ILE A 351 -3.79 -9.94 -4.13
CA ILE A 351 -4.32 -8.92 -3.23
C ILE A 351 -3.71 -9.13 -1.86
N VAL A 352 -3.20 -8.05 -1.28
CA VAL A 352 -2.69 -8.05 0.10
C VAL A 352 -3.53 -7.07 0.92
N MET A 353 -4.04 -7.54 2.05
CA MET A 353 -4.55 -6.67 3.11
C MET A 353 -3.61 -6.70 4.31
N THR A 354 -3.50 -5.60 5.02
CA THR A 354 -2.81 -5.53 6.30
C THR A 354 -3.61 -4.76 7.33
N GLY A 355 -3.37 -5.10 8.58
CA GLY A 355 -4.06 -4.47 9.68
C GLY A 355 -3.68 -5.11 11.02
N THR A 356 -4.65 -5.16 11.91
CA THR A 356 -4.47 -5.60 13.29
C THR A 356 -5.38 -6.77 13.58
N SER A 357 -4.84 -7.81 14.22
CA SER A 357 -5.63 -8.88 14.83
C SER A 357 -5.35 -8.98 16.32
N GLY A 358 -6.35 -9.29 17.12
CA GLY A 358 -6.17 -9.34 18.55
C GLY A 358 -7.28 -10.05 19.30
N SER A 359 -7.01 -10.33 20.57
CA SER A 359 -7.97 -10.96 21.49
C SER A 359 -8.81 -9.92 22.23
N ALA A 360 -10.05 -10.29 22.55
CA ALA A 360 -10.95 -9.47 23.36
C ALA A 360 -10.46 -9.25 24.82
N PRO A 361 -11.02 -8.24 25.53
CA PRO A 361 -10.79 -8.06 26.96
C PRO A 361 -11.02 -9.35 27.77
N PRO A 362 -10.30 -9.56 28.89
CA PRO A 362 -9.52 -8.57 29.64
C PRO A 362 -8.07 -8.41 29.17
N SER A 363 -7.56 -9.23 28.29
CA SER A 363 -6.16 -9.19 27.83
C SER A 363 -6.13 -8.79 26.35
N ILE A 364 -6.37 -7.52 26.05
CA ILE A 364 -6.25 -7.01 24.68
C ILE A 364 -4.77 -7.04 24.29
N ASN A 365 -4.42 -7.98 23.42
CA ASN A 365 -3.09 -8.08 22.84
C ASN A 365 -3.23 -8.04 21.32
N PHE A 366 -3.12 -6.85 20.77
CA PHE A 366 -3.14 -6.62 19.34
C PHE A 366 -1.80 -6.93 18.70
N GLY A 367 -1.82 -7.47 17.49
CA GLY A 367 -0.64 -7.80 16.72
C GLY A 367 -0.82 -7.48 15.23
N ILE A 368 0.28 -7.58 14.49
CA ILE A 368 0.26 -7.46 13.03
C ILE A 368 -0.58 -8.58 12.44
N ALA A 369 -1.47 -8.24 11.52
CA ALA A 369 -2.13 -9.19 10.64
C ALA A 369 -1.90 -8.80 9.19
N ALA A 370 -1.63 -9.79 8.35
CA ALA A 370 -1.57 -9.63 6.91
C ALA A 370 -2.24 -10.83 6.24
N TRP A 371 -3.05 -10.55 5.25
CA TRP A 371 -3.82 -11.54 4.48
C TRP A 371 -3.45 -11.41 3.01
N LYS A 372 -3.26 -12.54 2.33
CA LYS A 372 -2.96 -12.56 0.91
C LYS A 372 -3.92 -13.45 0.15
N TYR A 373 -4.39 -12.94 -0.98
CA TYR A 373 -5.36 -13.60 -1.85
C TYR A 373 -4.91 -13.55 -3.30
N THR A 374 -5.41 -14.49 -4.08
CA THR A 374 -5.37 -14.42 -5.54
C THR A 374 -6.29 -13.30 -6.05
N ALA A 375 -6.19 -12.97 -7.34
CA ALA A 375 -7.09 -12.00 -7.98
C ALA A 375 -8.59 -12.36 -7.90
N SER A 376 -8.91 -13.63 -7.64
CA SER A 376 -10.30 -14.11 -7.46
C SER A 376 -10.77 -14.06 -6.00
N GLY A 377 -9.96 -13.60 -5.06
CA GLY A 377 -10.31 -13.59 -3.63
C GLY A 377 -10.11 -14.94 -2.92
N THR A 378 -9.45 -15.91 -3.55
CA THR A 378 -9.08 -17.17 -2.91
C THR A 378 -7.82 -16.96 -2.07
N PRO A 379 -7.72 -17.45 -0.82
CA PRO A 379 -6.52 -17.34 -0.01
C PRO A 379 -5.28 -17.89 -0.73
N ASP A 380 -4.17 -17.14 -0.69
CA ASP A 380 -2.87 -17.60 -1.19
C ASP A 380 -2.22 -18.51 -0.15
N MET A 381 -2.36 -19.82 -0.33
CA MET A 381 -1.89 -20.83 0.61
C MET A 381 -0.36 -20.87 0.79
N THR A 382 0.41 -20.15 -0.03
CA THR A 382 1.87 -20.02 0.10
C THR A 382 2.28 -18.95 1.12
N PHE A 383 1.35 -18.04 1.46
CA PHE A 383 1.60 -16.94 2.38
C PHE A 383 1.18 -17.30 3.81
N GLY A 384 2.11 -17.21 4.75
CA GLY A 384 1.86 -17.50 6.16
C GLY A 384 1.29 -18.89 6.39
N THR A 385 0.16 -18.95 7.07
CA THR A 385 -0.62 -20.18 7.29
C THR A 385 -2.00 -20.01 6.69
N GLY A 386 -2.26 -20.69 5.57
CA GLY A 386 -3.57 -20.62 4.91
C GLY A 386 -3.91 -19.25 4.30
N GLY A 387 -2.91 -18.49 3.88
CA GLY A 387 -3.09 -17.13 3.34
C GLY A 387 -2.98 -16.02 4.40
N VAL A 388 -2.72 -16.36 5.66
CA VAL A 388 -2.69 -15.41 6.78
C VAL A 388 -1.33 -15.42 7.47
N SER A 389 -0.80 -14.25 7.76
CA SER A 389 0.42 -14.02 8.52
C SER A 389 0.11 -13.24 9.80
N LEU A 390 0.56 -13.76 10.93
CA LEU A 390 0.46 -13.15 12.26
C LEU A 390 1.86 -13.11 12.91
N PRO A 391 2.79 -12.29 12.39
CA PRO A 391 4.14 -12.25 12.91
C PRO A 391 4.18 -11.65 14.32
N VAL A 392 4.97 -12.27 15.19
CA VAL A 392 5.10 -11.82 16.59
C VAL A 392 6.25 -10.84 16.71
N ILE A 393 5.96 -9.66 17.26
CA ILE A 393 6.95 -8.67 17.70
C ILE A 393 6.94 -8.65 19.24
N PRO A 394 8.10 -8.56 19.91
CA PRO A 394 8.16 -8.59 21.38
C PRO A 394 7.73 -7.23 21.98
N THR A 395 6.44 -6.95 21.93
CA THR A 395 5.78 -5.73 22.44
C THR A 395 4.57 -6.12 23.30
N TYR A 396 3.99 -5.14 23.99
CA TYR A 396 2.74 -5.29 24.74
C TYR A 396 1.49 -5.09 23.87
N GLY A 397 1.68 -5.03 22.58
CA GLY A 397 0.66 -4.88 21.55
C GLY A 397 1.17 -4.04 20.38
N ALA A 398 0.60 -4.26 19.20
CA ALA A 398 0.88 -3.48 18.00
C ALA A 398 -0.44 -3.21 17.27
N MET A 399 -0.64 -1.97 16.84
CA MET A 399 -1.76 -1.58 15.98
C MET A 399 -1.21 -1.08 14.63
N ILE A 400 -1.75 -1.60 13.54
CA ILE A 400 -1.26 -1.35 12.19
C ILE A 400 -2.24 -0.46 11.43
N TYR A 401 -1.71 0.64 10.90
CA TYR A 401 -2.47 1.66 10.16
C TYR A 401 -1.87 1.97 8.79
N ALA A 402 -0.68 1.46 8.50
CA ALA A 402 0.06 1.79 7.28
C ALA A 402 0.60 0.55 6.59
N MET A 403 0.61 0.58 5.26
CA MET A 403 1.22 -0.44 4.42
C MET A 403 1.98 0.20 3.27
N GLY A 404 3.06 -0.45 2.85
CA GLY A 404 3.80 -0.17 1.63
C GLY A 404 4.25 -1.47 0.99
N VAL A 405 4.43 -1.47 -0.33
CA VAL A 405 4.99 -2.62 -1.06
C VAL A 405 6.26 -2.15 -1.76
N GLN A 406 7.36 -2.86 -1.54
CA GLN A 406 8.63 -2.59 -2.20
C GLN A 406 8.67 -3.22 -3.60
N ALA A 407 9.60 -2.77 -4.45
CA ALA A 407 9.70 -3.26 -5.82
C ALA A 407 10.01 -4.77 -5.92
N ASP A 408 10.62 -5.35 -4.89
CA ASP A 408 10.85 -6.79 -4.76
C ASP A 408 9.65 -7.57 -4.24
N GLY A 409 8.52 -6.88 -4.03
CA GLY A 409 7.26 -7.45 -3.56
C GLY A 409 7.14 -7.59 -2.04
N LYS A 410 8.18 -7.27 -1.28
CA LYS A 410 8.12 -7.32 0.18
C LYS A 410 7.11 -6.33 0.73
N ILE A 411 6.43 -6.73 1.79
CA ILE A 411 5.35 -5.96 2.39
C ILE A 411 5.88 -5.23 3.63
N LEU A 412 5.76 -3.91 3.62
CA LEU A 412 6.04 -3.07 4.78
C LEU A 412 4.72 -2.82 5.52
N VAL A 413 4.76 -2.92 6.85
CA VAL A 413 3.65 -2.57 7.74
C VAL A 413 4.11 -1.58 8.78
N GLY A 414 3.28 -0.59 9.06
CA GLY A 414 3.59 0.48 10.01
C GLY A 414 2.42 0.77 10.94
N GLY A 415 2.74 1.35 12.09
CA GLY A 415 1.73 1.68 13.08
C GLY A 415 2.33 2.04 14.44
N GLN A 416 1.74 1.54 15.49
CA GLN A 416 2.14 1.75 16.87
C GLN A 416 2.59 0.45 17.52
N ALA A 417 3.69 0.49 18.27
CA ALA A 417 4.11 -0.57 19.18
C ALA A 417 3.98 -0.08 20.63
N ARG A 418 3.22 -0.81 21.42
CA ARG A 418 3.03 -0.49 22.83
C ARG A 418 4.13 -1.09 23.70
N THR A 419 4.72 -0.30 24.58
CA THR A 419 5.78 -0.72 25.49
C THR A 419 5.25 -1.13 26.86
N SER A 420 6.12 -1.69 27.71
CA SER A 420 5.80 -2.04 29.09
C SER A 420 5.41 -0.83 29.95
N SER A 421 5.84 0.37 29.58
CA SER A 421 5.48 1.63 30.24
C SER A 421 4.17 2.24 29.71
N ASN A 422 3.43 1.51 28.88
CA ASN A 422 2.18 1.96 28.28
C ASN A 422 2.34 3.14 27.31
N GLN A 423 3.51 3.31 26.73
CA GLN A 423 3.80 4.31 25.71
C GLN A 423 3.74 3.67 24.33
N ASN A 424 3.27 4.42 23.33
CA ASN A 424 3.26 4.02 21.96
C ASN A 424 4.46 4.60 21.23
N TYR A 425 5.13 3.78 20.42
CA TYR A 425 6.25 4.16 19.58
C TYR A 425 5.97 3.82 18.11
N PHE A 426 6.61 4.51 17.19
CA PHE A 426 6.55 4.15 15.78
C PHE A 426 7.01 2.72 15.56
N LEU A 427 6.20 1.94 14.87
CA LEU A 427 6.51 0.60 14.40
C LEU A 427 6.66 0.61 12.88
N LEU A 428 7.73 -0.01 12.39
CA LEU A 428 7.91 -0.38 10.99
C LEU A 428 8.40 -1.81 10.94
N ALA A 429 7.71 -2.69 10.22
CA ALA A 429 8.13 -4.06 10.01
C ALA A 429 8.07 -4.42 8.52
N ARG A 430 8.90 -5.38 8.10
CA ARG A 430 8.90 -5.92 6.74
C ARG A 430 8.62 -7.40 6.76
N LEU A 431 7.66 -7.82 5.92
CA LEU A 431 7.29 -9.22 5.74
C LEU A 431 7.86 -9.72 4.42
N GLU A 432 8.36 -10.94 4.45
CA GLU A 432 8.68 -11.68 3.24
C GLU A 432 7.41 -11.93 2.43
N ASN A 433 7.55 -11.78 1.14
CA ASN A 433 6.49 -12.13 0.21
C ASN A 433 7.13 -12.69 -1.05
N ASP A 434 6.75 -13.90 -1.41
CA ASP A 434 7.15 -14.45 -2.70
C ASP A 434 6.38 -13.70 -3.78
N PHE A 435 7.10 -12.80 -4.42
CA PHE A 435 6.64 -12.13 -5.60
C PHE A 435 6.84 -13.05 -6.80
N SER A 436 6.03 -14.09 -6.87
CA SER A 436 5.88 -14.79 -8.14
C SER A 436 5.00 -13.90 -9.03
N ILE A 437 5.62 -13.07 -9.88
CA ILE A 437 4.90 -12.46 -10.99
C ILE A 437 4.22 -13.61 -11.71
N GLY A 438 2.90 -13.75 -11.53
CA GLY A 438 2.04 -14.88 -11.84
C GLY A 438 2.32 -15.63 -13.14
N VAL A 439 3.36 -16.43 -13.09
CA VAL A 439 3.50 -17.58 -13.97
C VAL A 439 3.27 -18.76 -13.04
N PRO A 440 2.24 -19.59 -13.23
CA PRO A 440 2.15 -20.84 -12.49
C PRO A 440 3.51 -21.53 -12.65
N GLU A 441 4.25 -21.74 -11.56
CA GLU A 441 5.28 -22.76 -11.58
C GLU A 441 4.58 -24.07 -11.86
N LEU A 442 4.54 -24.41 -13.13
CA LEU A 442 4.34 -25.81 -13.49
C LEU A 442 5.53 -26.52 -12.85
N SER A 443 5.26 -27.30 -11.81
CA SER A 443 6.17 -28.14 -11.09
C SER A 443 7.07 -28.92 -12.06
N GLY A 444 8.32 -28.45 -12.23
CA GLY A 444 9.28 -28.99 -13.16
C GLY A 444 10.49 -28.08 -13.22
N ASN A 445 11.38 -28.29 -12.32
CA ASN A 445 12.72 -27.80 -12.11
C ASN A 445 13.49 -27.41 -13.41
N THR A 446 13.28 -26.15 -13.93
CA THR A 446 14.22 -25.56 -14.88
C THR A 446 13.97 -24.04 -15.00
N ALA A 447 14.67 -23.26 -14.19
CA ALA A 447 14.69 -21.81 -14.30
C ALA A 447 15.34 -21.37 -15.62
N ALA A 448 14.75 -20.43 -16.33
CA ALA A 448 15.42 -19.70 -17.37
C ALA A 448 16.44 -18.73 -16.74
N MET A 449 17.62 -18.61 -17.35
CA MET A 449 18.63 -17.65 -16.92
C MET A 449 18.83 -16.58 -17.99
N VAL A 450 18.97 -15.32 -17.56
CA VAL A 450 19.17 -14.18 -18.47
C VAL A 450 20.47 -13.46 -18.13
N PHE A 451 21.25 -13.14 -19.14
CA PHE A 451 22.54 -12.45 -19.03
C PHE A 451 22.70 -11.38 -20.12
N PRO A 452 23.26 -10.20 -19.80
CA PRO A 452 23.53 -9.69 -18.45
C PRO A 452 22.24 -9.37 -17.71
N ASN A 453 22.29 -9.45 -16.39
CA ASN A 453 21.22 -9.01 -15.51
C ASN A 453 21.87 -8.50 -14.22
N PRO A 454 21.88 -7.19 -13.91
CA PRO A 454 21.18 -6.10 -14.64
C PRO A 454 21.65 -5.86 -16.08
N ALA A 455 20.78 -5.24 -16.88
CA ALA A 455 21.04 -4.83 -18.26
C ALA A 455 20.71 -3.33 -18.41
N THR A 456 21.18 -2.69 -19.50
CA THR A 456 20.73 -1.36 -19.92
C THR A 456 19.79 -1.46 -21.10
N ALA A 457 19.01 -0.41 -21.38
CA ALA A 457 18.25 -0.31 -22.62
C ALA A 457 19.19 -0.54 -23.82
N SER A 458 18.70 -1.17 -24.89
CA SER A 458 19.51 -1.62 -26.05
C SER A 458 20.57 -2.70 -25.77
N SER A 459 20.68 -3.25 -24.56
CA SER A 459 21.59 -4.37 -24.29
C SER A 459 21.22 -5.61 -25.11
N THR A 460 22.26 -6.34 -25.54
CA THR A 460 22.09 -7.69 -26.10
C THR A 460 21.99 -8.67 -24.95
N LEU A 461 20.84 -9.33 -24.84
CA LEU A 461 20.57 -10.34 -23.82
C LEU A 461 20.75 -11.75 -24.36
N SER A 462 21.14 -12.63 -23.47
CA SER A 462 21.17 -14.06 -23.69
C SER A 462 20.24 -14.73 -22.69
N MET A 463 19.20 -15.41 -23.17
CA MET A 463 18.34 -16.24 -22.33
C MET A 463 18.67 -17.70 -22.56
N GLN A 464 18.97 -18.41 -21.47
CA GLN A 464 19.26 -19.85 -21.48
C GLN A 464 18.12 -20.61 -20.82
N ILE A 465 17.67 -21.69 -21.46
CA ILE A 465 16.68 -22.62 -20.93
C ILE A 465 17.20 -24.05 -20.95
N SER A 466 16.59 -24.95 -20.21
CA SER A 466 17.02 -26.36 -20.12
C SER A 466 16.62 -27.22 -21.32
N GLU A 467 15.72 -26.75 -22.16
CA GLU A 467 15.19 -27.46 -23.33
C GLU A 467 15.62 -26.79 -24.64
N THR A 468 15.47 -27.50 -25.74
CA THR A 468 15.84 -26.95 -27.08
C THR A 468 14.89 -25.82 -27.46
N VAL A 469 15.45 -24.64 -27.81
CA VAL A 469 14.68 -23.49 -28.28
C VAL A 469 14.14 -23.78 -29.68
N GLN A 470 12.82 -23.79 -29.82
CA GLN A 470 12.17 -24.00 -31.11
C GLN A 470 12.14 -22.72 -31.97
N PRO A 471 12.13 -22.83 -33.32
CA PRO A 471 12.04 -21.65 -34.17
C PRO A 471 10.77 -20.82 -34.01
N ASP A 472 9.67 -21.45 -33.64
CA ASP A 472 8.36 -20.85 -33.41
C ASP A 472 8.15 -20.38 -31.97
N ALA A 473 9.14 -20.55 -31.09
CA ALA A 473 9.08 -20.06 -29.74
C ALA A 473 8.85 -18.55 -29.73
N GLN A 474 7.91 -18.10 -28.91
CA GLN A 474 7.59 -16.69 -28.72
C GLN A 474 8.35 -16.15 -27.50
N ILE A 475 9.09 -15.07 -27.70
CA ILE A 475 9.76 -14.32 -26.66
C ILE A 475 8.93 -13.09 -26.37
N SER A 476 8.62 -12.84 -25.09
CA SER A 476 7.84 -11.70 -24.65
C SER A 476 8.48 -11.03 -23.44
N LEU A 477 8.50 -9.71 -23.42
CA LEU A 477 8.96 -8.89 -22.30
C LEU A 477 7.76 -8.14 -21.73
N TYR A 478 7.53 -8.28 -20.43
CA TYR A 478 6.46 -7.63 -19.72
C TYR A 478 7.04 -6.66 -18.69
N ALA A 479 6.47 -5.47 -18.58
CA ALA A 479 6.74 -4.55 -17.49
C ALA A 479 6.18 -5.11 -16.16
N ALA A 480 6.60 -4.53 -15.03
CA ALA A 480 6.14 -4.94 -13.70
C ALA A 480 4.62 -4.86 -13.52
N ASP A 481 3.94 -3.99 -14.28
CA ASP A 481 2.48 -3.84 -14.32
C ASP A 481 1.78 -4.92 -15.20
N GLY A 482 2.53 -5.91 -15.71
CA GLY A 482 2.01 -6.97 -16.59
C GLY A 482 1.81 -6.55 -18.05
N ARG A 483 2.03 -5.29 -18.40
CA ARG A 483 1.89 -4.78 -19.77
C ARG A 483 2.97 -5.38 -20.68
N LEU A 484 2.55 -5.95 -21.82
CA LEU A 484 3.46 -6.43 -22.84
C LEU A 484 4.23 -5.25 -23.46
N VAL A 485 5.56 -5.26 -23.34
CA VAL A 485 6.46 -4.22 -23.83
C VAL A 485 7.09 -4.61 -25.17
N PHE A 486 7.41 -5.89 -25.31
CA PHE A 486 8.07 -6.42 -26.49
C PHE A 486 7.65 -7.87 -26.73
N THR A 487 7.50 -8.26 -27.98
CA THR A 487 7.33 -9.66 -28.37
C THR A 487 7.99 -9.93 -29.72
N SER A 488 8.56 -11.12 -29.86
CA SER A 488 9.17 -11.58 -31.12
C SER A 488 9.23 -13.11 -31.17
N GLN A 489 9.41 -13.66 -32.35
CA GLN A 489 9.64 -15.10 -32.53
C GLN A 489 11.12 -15.43 -32.54
N ALA A 490 11.49 -16.55 -31.93
CA ALA A 490 12.88 -17.04 -31.88
C ALA A 490 13.48 -17.32 -33.25
N GLY A 491 12.66 -17.58 -34.26
CA GLY A 491 13.10 -17.87 -35.65
C GLY A 491 13.91 -16.77 -36.28
N GLY A 492 13.67 -15.50 -35.91
CA GLY A 492 14.41 -14.33 -36.41
C GLY A 492 15.61 -13.93 -35.54
N MET A 493 15.96 -14.68 -34.52
CA MET A 493 17.00 -14.34 -33.55
C MET A 493 18.18 -15.31 -33.65
N GLN A 494 19.34 -14.87 -33.14
CA GLN A 494 20.49 -15.76 -33.00
C GLN A 494 20.20 -16.76 -31.85
N ARG A 495 20.34 -18.04 -32.14
CA ARG A 495 20.06 -19.10 -31.15
C ARG A 495 20.97 -20.32 -31.35
N ASP A 496 21.13 -21.08 -30.27
CA ASP A 496 21.64 -22.46 -30.29
C ASP A 496 20.60 -23.40 -29.64
N ALA A 497 20.98 -24.63 -29.30
CA ALA A 497 20.06 -25.63 -28.83
C ALA A 497 19.29 -25.21 -27.54
N GLN A 498 19.90 -24.44 -26.64
CA GLN A 498 19.34 -24.09 -25.33
C GLN A 498 19.41 -22.59 -25.02
N ARG A 499 19.83 -21.79 -26.00
CA ARG A 499 20.10 -20.38 -25.78
C ARG A 499 19.54 -19.55 -26.94
N ILE A 500 18.96 -18.40 -26.58
CA ILE A 500 18.52 -17.37 -27.52
C ILE A 500 19.18 -16.04 -27.20
N ILE A 501 19.57 -15.31 -28.22
CA ILE A 501 20.19 -14.00 -28.10
C ILE A 501 19.31 -12.99 -28.83
N PHE A 502 18.96 -11.90 -28.17
CA PHE A 502 18.14 -10.82 -28.72
C PHE A 502 18.51 -9.48 -28.10
N GLN A 503 18.10 -8.40 -28.73
CA GLN A 503 18.38 -7.04 -28.27
C GLN A 503 17.16 -6.44 -27.62
N LEU A 504 17.35 -5.79 -26.46
CA LEU A 504 16.30 -5.02 -25.78
C LEU A 504 15.89 -3.81 -26.62
N PRO A 505 14.62 -3.36 -26.52
CA PRO A 505 14.19 -2.08 -27.07
C PRO A 505 15.07 -0.92 -26.59
N VAL A 506 15.34 0.04 -27.49
CA VAL A 506 16.21 1.19 -27.19
C VAL A 506 15.56 2.23 -26.28
N ASP A 507 14.23 2.23 -26.23
CA ASP A 507 13.37 3.13 -25.45
C ASP A 507 12.84 2.50 -24.16
N LEU A 508 13.45 1.38 -23.73
CA LEU A 508 13.04 0.69 -22.53
C LEU A 508 13.43 1.50 -21.29
N ALA A 509 12.43 1.88 -20.50
CA ALA A 509 12.66 2.61 -19.26
C ALA A 509 13.39 1.72 -18.21
N PRO A 510 14.19 2.30 -17.30
CA PRO A 510 14.71 1.56 -16.17
C PRO A 510 13.59 0.98 -15.31
N GLY A 511 13.78 -0.26 -14.83
CA GLY A 511 12.76 -0.96 -14.06
C GLY A 511 12.94 -2.47 -14.06
N ILE A 512 12.03 -3.14 -13.38
CA ILE A 512 11.97 -4.61 -13.37
C ILE A 512 11.04 -5.07 -14.49
N TYR A 513 11.49 -6.06 -15.22
CA TYR A 513 10.75 -6.67 -16.32
C TYR A 513 10.74 -8.19 -16.18
N GLN A 514 9.73 -8.81 -16.78
CA GLN A 514 9.66 -10.26 -16.89
C GLN A 514 9.87 -10.68 -18.32
N LEU A 515 10.96 -11.39 -18.58
CA LEU A 515 11.24 -12.00 -19.86
C LEU A 515 10.69 -13.41 -19.88
N ALA A 516 9.88 -13.74 -20.86
CA ALA A 516 9.28 -15.06 -21.02
C ALA A 516 9.57 -15.64 -22.42
N ILE A 517 9.77 -16.96 -22.47
CA ILE A 517 9.76 -17.74 -23.70
C ILE A 517 8.64 -18.78 -23.63
N GLN A 518 7.83 -18.86 -24.67
CA GLN A 518 6.73 -19.82 -24.79
C GLN A 518 6.93 -20.68 -26.04
N GLN A 519 6.93 -21.99 -25.84
CA GLN A 519 7.03 -22.98 -26.93
C GLN A 519 6.29 -24.28 -26.55
N GLN A 520 5.63 -24.91 -27.52
CA GLN A 520 4.95 -26.21 -27.35
C GLN A 520 4.05 -26.30 -26.10
N GLY A 521 3.34 -25.18 -25.78
CA GLY A 521 2.47 -25.10 -24.59
C GLY A 521 3.20 -24.91 -23.25
N THR A 522 4.54 -24.86 -23.27
CA THR A 522 5.37 -24.60 -22.09
C THR A 522 5.86 -23.14 -22.10
N ARG A 523 5.80 -22.48 -20.95
CA ARG A 523 6.36 -21.13 -20.75
C ARG A 523 7.48 -21.20 -19.71
N ARG A 524 8.61 -20.52 -20.02
CA ARG A 524 9.71 -20.27 -19.08
C ARG A 524 9.91 -18.78 -18.95
N SER A 525 10.30 -18.33 -17.79
CA SER A 525 10.54 -16.91 -17.58
C SER A 525 11.71 -16.64 -16.64
N ALA A 526 12.24 -15.42 -16.72
CA ALA A 526 13.27 -14.91 -15.84
C ALA A 526 13.03 -13.41 -15.59
N SER A 527 13.30 -12.97 -14.37
CA SER A 527 13.28 -11.54 -14.03
C SER A 527 14.50 -10.84 -14.65
N LEU A 528 14.30 -9.62 -15.13
CA LEU A 528 15.32 -8.77 -15.75
C LEU A 528 15.26 -7.40 -15.10
N LEU A 529 16.37 -6.94 -14.51
CA LEU A 529 16.53 -5.56 -14.06
C LEU A 529 17.15 -4.74 -15.19
N VAL A 530 16.48 -3.68 -15.64
CA VAL A 530 16.99 -2.69 -16.58
C VAL A 530 17.40 -1.45 -15.80
N THR A 531 18.64 -1.00 -16.01
CA THR A 531 19.21 0.20 -15.38
C THR A 531 19.47 1.29 -16.42
N HIS A 532 19.87 2.48 -15.97
CA HIS A 532 20.23 3.61 -16.83
C HIS A 532 21.52 3.37 -17.59
#